data_4cf4d718a1af3d7f752922e5522aa8ef
#
_entry.id   4cf4d718a1af3d7f752922e5522aa8ef
#
_cell.length_a   1.000
_cell.length_b   1.000
_cell.length_c   1.000
_cell.angle_alpha   90.00
_cell.angle_beta   90.00
_cell.angle_gamma   90.00
#
_symmetry.space_group_name_H-M   'P 1'
#
loop_
_entity.id
_entity.type
_entity.pdbx_description
1 polymer ?
#
loop_
_entity_poly.entity_id
_entity_poly.type
_entity_poly.pdbx_seq_one_letter_code
_entity_poly.pdbx_strand_id
1 'polypeptide(L)'
;MVGAISCVIRPFAEISCNDGCMDALDRKILDHLLEDGRAGYGAIGDRVGLSAPAVKRRVDRLVGDGVIRGFTVVIDADHMGWTTEAYVEVHCQGAVSPDDLRASFAKVPEVHVAATVSGPADAILHIVARDVRDLERALERVRDETANIAHTNTSIVLSRLIDRYEP
;
A
#
# COMPACT_ATOMS: atom_id res chain seq x y z
N MET A 1 2.46 12.96 1.02
CA MET A 1 2.15 11.82 1.92
C MET A 1 1.99 10.60 1.02
N VAL A 2 2.93 9.68 1.07
CA VAL A 2 3.00 8.54 0.14
C VAL A 2 2.00 7.51 0.63
N GLY A 3 1.00 7.19 -0.18
CA GLY A 3 0.05 6.13 0.07
C GLY A 3 0.78 4.80 0.29
N ALA A 4 0.51 4.14 1.39
CA ALA A 4 1.10 2.87 1.71
C ALA A 4 0.61 1.82 0.71
N ILE A 5 1.51 1.34 -0.16
CA ILE A 5 1.36 0.00 -0.71
C ILE A 5 1.57 -0.92 0.49
N SER A 6 0.47 -1.35 1.06
CA SER A 6 0.50 -2.30 2.13
C SER A 6 0.82 -3.67 1.52
N CYS A 7 2.10 -3.97 1.41
CA CYS A 7 2.57 -5.31 1.12
C CYS A 7 2.52 -6.10 2.43
N VAL A 8 1.45 -6.84 2.67
CA VAL A 8 1.47 -7.92 3.67
C VAL A 8 2.32 -9.02 3.09
N ILE A 9 3.55 -8.99 3.49
CA ILE A 9 4.50 -10.03 3.23
C ILE A 9 4.02 -11.29 3.98
N ARG A 10 4.08 -12.46 3.33
CA ARG A 10 3.91 -13.81 3.92
C ARG A 10 4.57 -13.90 5.31
N PRO A 11 4.10 -14.80 6.20
CA PRO A 11 4.76 -14.99 7.49
C PRO A 11 6.27 -15.04 7.29
N PHE A 12 6.96 -14.18 8.02
CA PHE A 12 8.40 -13.86 7.85
C PHE A 12 9.34 -15.08 7.96
N ALA A 13 8.82 -16.25 8.34
CA ALA A 13 9.57 -17.49 8.50
C ALA A 13 10.27 -17.97 7.21
N GLU A 14 9.84 -17.51 6.02
CA GLU A 14 10.37 -17.98 4.73
C GLU A 14 11.18 -16.94 3.94
N ILE A 15 11.34 -15.72 4.45
CA ILE A 15 12.10 -14.68 3.76
C ILE A 15 13.50 -14.61 4.35
N SER A 16 14.49 -15.07 3.60
CA SER A 16 15.89 -14.77 3.87
C SER A 16 16.11 -13.27 3.69
N CYS A 17 16.02 -12.50 4.78
CA CYS A 17 16.44 -11.12 4.76
C CYS A 17 17.97 -11.04 4.75
N ASN A 18 18.52 -10.08 4.01
CA ASN A 18 19.93 -9.72 4.07
C ASN A 18 20.36 -9.58 5.54
N ASP A 19 21.38 -10.35 5.96
CA ASP A 19 21.79 -10.67 7.33
C ASP A 19 22.31 -9.49 8.20
N GLY A 20 21.85 -8.26 7.96
CA GLY A 20 22.39 -7.10 8.68
C GLY A 20 21.43 -6.30 9.56
N CYS A 21 20.10 -6.42 9.39
CA CYS A 21 19.16 -5.45 9.93
C CYS A 21 18.17 -6.01 10.98
N MET A 22 17.84 -7.30 10.99
CA MET A 22 16.81 -7.89 11.84
C MET A 22 17.23 -9.22 12.46
N ASP A 23 17.05 -9.38 13.77
CA ASP A 23 17.23 -10.66 14.45
C ASP A 23 15.91 -11.46 14.56
N ALA A 24 15.97 -12.69 15.10
CA ALA A 24 14.82 -13.56 15.26
C ALA A 24 13.75 -12.99 16.23
N LEU A 25 14.17 -12.17 17.20
CA LEU A 25 13.24 -11.52 18.12
C LEU A 25 12.50 -10.36 17.44
N ASP A 26 13.20 -9.61 16.57
CA ASP A 26 12.57 -8.56 15.77
C ASP A 26 11.49 -9.12 14.85
N ARG A 27 11.76 -10.28 14.22
CA ARG A 27 10.76 -10.96 13.37
C ARG A 27 9.52 -11.35 14.17
N LYS A 28 9.69 -11.94 15.36
CA LYS A 28 8.56 -12.29 16.24
C LYS A 28 7.76 -11.06 16.68
N ILE A 29 8.43 -9.94 16.98
CA ILE A 29 7.76 -8.69 17.31
C ILE A 29 6.94 -8.19 16.12
N LEU A 30 7.49 -8.24 14.91
CA LEU A 30 6.78 -7.84 13.69
C LEU A 30 5.58 -8.75 13.40
N ASP A 31 5.71 -10.07 13.58
CA ASP A 31 4.60 -11.01 13.40
C ASP A 31 3.42 -10.63 14.32
N HIS A 32 3.70 -10.33 15.60
CA HIS A 32 2.65 -9.90 16.53
C HIS A 32 2.04 -8.54 16.18
N LEU A 33 2.84 -7.60 15.67
CA LEU A 33 2.32 -6.30 15.23
C LEU A 33 1.52 -6.40 13.92
N LEU A 34 1.81 -7.39 13.08
CA LEU A 34 1.02 -7.69 11.88
C LEU A 34 -0.31 -8.36 12.21
N GLU A 35 -0.34 -9.20 13.25
CA GLU A 35 -1.59 -9.79 13.75
C GLU A 35 -2.47 -8.76 14.46
N ASP A 36 -1.87 -7.92 15.31
CA ASP A 36 -2.56 -6.86 16.05
C ASP A 36 -1.66 -5.62 16.13
N GLY A 37 -1.89 -4.67 15.23
CA GLY A 37 -1.16 -3.39 15.18
C GLY A 37 -1.38 -2.51 16.42
N ARG A 38 -2.32 -2.86 17.31
CA ARG A 38 -2.60 -2.18 18.58
C ARG A 38 -2.07 -2.93 19.79
N ALA A 39 -1.40 -4.08 19.60
CA ALA A 39 -0.84 -4.86 20.69
C ALA A 39 0.08 -4.00 21.57
N GLY A 40 -0.17 -4.02 22.87
CA GLY A 40 0.69 -3.32 23.84
C GLY A 40 2.07 -3.99 23.93
N TYR A 41 3.13 -3.20 24.09
CA TYR A 41 4.50 -3.71 24.18
C TYR A 41 4.70 -4.71 25.36
N GLY A 42 3.90 -4.62 26.41
CA GLY A 42 3.89 -5.60 27.50
C GLY A 42 3.42 -6.98 27.00
N ALA A 43 2.27 -7.02 26.33
CA ALA A 43 1.70 -8.24 25.78
C ALA A 43 2.62 -8.90 24.73
N ILE A 44 3.27 -8.09 23.88
CA ILE A 44 4.29 -8.59 22.95
C ILE A 44 5.48 -9.15 23.74
N GLY A 45 5.94 -8.40 24.75
CA GLY A 45 7.07 -8.80 25.60
C GLY A 45 6.88 -10.15 26.24
N ASP A 46 5.69 -10.41 26.81
CA ASP A 46 5.32 -11.69 27.44
C ASP A 46 5.42 -12.86 26.44
N ARG A 47 5.09 -12.65 25.18
CA ARG A 47 5.16 -13.67 24.12
C ARG A 47 6.57 -13.93 23.60
N VAL A 48 7.42 -12.91 23.56
CA VAL A 48 8.77 -13.01 23.01
C VAL A 48 9.87 -13.11 24.07
N GLY A 49 9.51 -13.09 25.37
CA GLY A 49 10.46 -13.18 26.47
C GLY A 49 11.25 -11.90 26.73
N LEU A 50 10.64 -10.73 26.50
CA LEU A 50 11.26 -9.42 26.69
C LEU A 50 10.43 -8.51 27.60
N SER A 51 11.08 -7.54 28.24
CA SER A 51 10.35 -6.46 28.93
C SER A 51 9.74 -5.47 27.94
N ALA A 52 8.63 -4.81 28.32
CA ALA A 52 7.98 -3.79 27.50
C ALA A 52 8.95 -2.67 27.02
N PRO A 53 9.87 -2.14 27.85
CA PRO A 53 10.88 -1.18 27.38
C PRO A 53 11.84 -1.78 26.35
N ALA A 54 12.17 -3.09 26.45
CA ALA A 54 13.04 -3.75 25.47
C ALA A 54 12.33 -3.93 24.13
N VAL A 55 11.04 -4.29 24.13
CA VAL A 55 10.20 -4.34 22.91
C VAL A 55 10.12 -2.95 22.29
N LYS A 56 9.78 -1.92 23.09
CA LYS A 56 9.69 -0.54 22.59
C LYS A 56 10.97 -0.12 21.87
N ARG A 57 12.14 -0.31 22.49
CA ARG A 57 13.43 0.07 21.89
C ARG A 57 13.69 -0.64 20.56
N ARG A 58 13.27 -1.90 20.41
CA ARG A 58 13.38 -2.65 19.17
C ARG A 58 12.44 -2.11 18.10
N VAL A 59 11.19 -1.83 18.45
CA VAL A 59 10.22 -1.21 17.53
C VAL A 59 10.70 0.16 17.09
N ASP A 60 11.17 1.01 17.99
CA ASP A 60 11.71 2.34 17.68
C ASP A 60 12.89 2.22 16.69
N ARG A 61 13.77 1.22 16.87
CA ARG A 61 14.86 0.95 15.92
C ARG A 61 14.32 0.51 14.57
N LEU A 62 13.38 -0.44 14.51
CA LEU A 62 12.77 -0.91 13.26
C LEU A 62 12.09 0.21 12.48
N VAL A 63 11.49 1.18 13.19
CA VAL A 63 10.95 2.41 12.57
C VAL A 63 12.10 3.30 12.07
N GLY A 64 13.14 3.51 12.86
CA GLY A 64 14.30 4.32 12.48
C GLY A 64 15.06 3.77 11.27
N ASP A 65 15.15 2.45 11.17
CA ASP A 65 15.79 1.72 10.06
C ASP A 65 14.86 1.60 8.82
N GLY A 66 13.61 2.11 8.91
CA GLY A 66 12.64 2.07 7.81
C GLY A 66 12.02 0.68 7.53
N VAL A 67 12.27 -0.30 8.40
CA VAL A 67 11.64 -1.63 8.33
C VAL A 67 10.15 -1.51 8.60
N ILE A 68 9.78 -0.80 9.68
CA ILE A 68 8.41 -0.36 9.92
C ILE A 68 8.26 1.03 9.31
N ARG A 69 7.49 1.14 8.24
CA ARG A 69 7.25 2.40 7.54
C ARG A 69 6.18 3.27 8.20
N GLY A 70 5.37 2.69 9.07
CA GLY A 70 4.30 3.36 9.79
C GLY A 70 3.28 2.39 10.36
N PHE A 71 2.40 2.92 11.18
CA PHE A 71 1.21 2.24 11.68
C PHE A 71 -0.01 2.90 11.04
N THR A 72 -0.99 2.10 10.62
CA THR A 72 -2.20 2.60 9.97
C THR A 72 -3.41 1.82 10.46
N VAL A 73 -4.59 2.30 10.13
CA VAL A 73 -5.85 1.58 10.29
C VAL A 73 -6.33 1.10 8.93
N VAL A 74 -6.86 -0.11 8.87
CA VAL A 74 -7.63 -0.61 7.74
C VAL A 74 -9.06 -0.13 7.94
N ILE A 75 -9.61 0.55 6.95
CA ILE A 75 -10.97 1.08 6.99
C ILE A 75 -11.76 0.36 5.91
N ASP A 76 -12.95 -0.10 6.27
CA ASP A 76 -13.90 -0.64 5.34
C ASP A 76 -14.34 0.46 4.34
N ALA A 77 -14.05 0.24 3.07
CA ALA A 77 -14.33 1.19 2.00
C ALA A 77 -15.83 1.43 1.83
N ASP A 78 -16.65 0.41 2.00
CA ASP A 78 -18.11 0.50 1.89
C ASP A 78 -18.70 1.41 2.97
N HIS A 79 -18.19 1.33 4.20
CA HIS A 79 -18.57 2.24 5.30
C HIS A 79 -18.17 3.69 5.04
N MET A 80 -17.17 3.92 4.20
CA MET A 80 -16.78 5.26 3.73
C MET A 80 -17.55 5.71 2.48
N GLY A 81 -18.44 4.84 1.97
CA GLY A 81 -19.20 5.10 0.75
C GLY A 81 -18.40 4.95 -0.53
N TRP A 82 -17.28 4.24 -0.49
CA TRP A 82 -16.45 3.94 -1.66
C TRP A 82 -16.75 2.53 -2.16
N THR A 83 -17.73 2.46 -3.08
CA THR A 83 -18.29 1.19 -3.54
C THR A 83 -17.78 0.74 -4.90
N THR A 84 -16.92 1.53 -5.53
CA THR A 84 -16.37 1.23 -6.86
C THR A 84 -14.87 1.28 -6.84
N GLU A 85 -14.27 0.18 -7.23
CA GLU A 85 -12.82 -0.01 -7.31
C GLU A 85 -12.43 -0.40 -8.73
N ALA A 86 -11.33 0.14 -9.24
CA ALA A 86 -10.84 -0.16 -10.57
C ALA A 86 -9.32 -0.18 -10.65
N TYR A 87 -8.79 -1.04 -11.52
CA TYR A 87 -7.43 -0.99 -12.00
C TYR A 87 -7.41 -0.35 -13.39
N VAL A 88 -6.53 0.63 -13.58
CA VAL A 88 -6.44 1.40 -14.80
C VAL A 88 -5.02 1.32 -15.35
N GLU A 89 -4.90 0.72 -16.53
CA GLU A 89 -3.66 0.77 -17.30
C GLU A 89 -3.59 2.11 -18.03
N VAL A 90 -2.48 2.79 -17.91
CA VAL A 90 -2.21 4.06 -18.59
C VAL A 90 -1.14 3.82 -19.63
N HIS A 91 -1.44 4.23 -20.87
CA HIS A 91 -0.52 4.17 -22.01
C HIS A 91 -0.23 5.58 -22.50
N CYS A 92 1.05 5.94 -22.56
CA CYS A 92 1.50 7.27 -22.95
C CYS A 92 2.03 7.29 -24.39
N GLN A 93 2.02 8.46 -25.00
CA GLN A 93 2.71 8.71 -26.27
C GLN A 93 4.13 9.22 -25.99
N GLY A 94 5.13 8.45 -26.41
CA GLY A 94 6.53 8.79 -26.17
C GLY A 94 6.98 8.48 -24.75
N ALA A 95 8.18 8.91 -24.40
CA ALA A 95 8.75 8.68 -23.08
C ALA A 95 8.21 9.69 -22.06
N VAL A 96 7.67 9.19 -20.96
CA VAL A 96 7.23 10.00 -19.81
C VAL A 96 8.05 9.58 -18.59
N SER A 97 8.54 10.54 -17.82
CA SER A 97 9.34 10.23 -16.65
C SER A 97 8.45 9.72 -15.48
N PRO A 98 8.95 8.78 -14.66
CA PRO A 98 8.21 8.34 -13.48
C PRO A 98 7.87 9.48 -12.50
N ASP A 99 8.68 10.52 -12.43
CA ASP A 99 8.45 11.67 -11.56
C ASP A 99 7.33 12.56 -12.08
N ASP A 100 7.20 12.75 -13.40
CA ASP A 100 6.10 13.47 -14.02
C ASP A 100 4.78 12.72 -13.81
N LEU A 101 4.77 11.39 -14.00
CA LEU A 101 3.59 10.56 -13.71
C LEU A 101 3.20 10.63 -12.23
N ARG A 102 4.17 10.56 -11.32
CA ARG A 102 3.92 10.72 -9.89
C ARG A 102 3.28 12.07 -9.57
N ALA A 103 3.83 13.15 -10.11
CA ALA A 103 3.33 14.50 -9.87
C ALA A 103 1.91 14.68 -10.41
N SER A 104 1.59 14.10 -11.56
CA SER A 104 0.26 14.12 -12.17
C SER A 104 -0.75 13.32 -11.35
N PHE A 105 -0.46 12.05 -11.06
CA PHE A 105 -1.39 11.17 -10.36
C PHE A 105 -1.63 11.58 -8.91
N ALA A 106 -0.66 12.23 -8.25
CA ALA A 106 -0.82 12.77 -6.90
C ALA A 106 -1.90 13.88 -6.78
N LYS A 107 -2.31 14.47 -7.90
CA LYS A 107 -3.38 15.48 -7.94
C LYS A 107 -4.78 14.86 -8.01
N VAL A 108 -4.89 13.58 -8.27
CA VAL A 108 -6.15 12.85 -8.38
C VAL A 108 -6.40 12.08 -7.08
N PRO A 109 -7.26 12.57 -6.19
CA PRO A 109 -7.42 12.00 -4.84
C PRO A 109 -7.98 10.57 -4.84
N GLU A 110 -8.67 10.15 -5.89
CA GLU A 110 -9.21 8.81 -6.07
C GLU A 110 -8.13 7.77 -6.43
N VAL A 111 -6.93 8.22 -6.83
CA VAL A 111 -5.79 7.34 -7.07
C VAL A 111 -5.15 6.96 -5.75
N HIS A 112 -5.42 5.74 -5.30
CA HIS A 112 -4.85 5.19 -4.06
C HIS A 112 -3.44 4.64 -4.26
N VAL A 113 -3.19 4.01 -5.41
CA VAL A 113 -1.89 3.47 -5.77
C VAL A 113 -1.60 3.80 -7.23
N ALA A 114 -0.36 4.16 -7.51
CA ALA A 114 0.17 4.30 -8.85
C ALA A 114 1.55 3.65 -8.92
N ALA A 115 1.78 2.85 -9.95
CA ALA A 115 3.06 2.18 -10.17
C ALA A 115 3.40 2.18 -11.66
N THR A 116 4.65 2.46 -12.00
CA THR A 116 5.18 2.15 -13.33
C THR A 116 5.41 0.65 -13.43
N VAL A 117 5.16 0.06 -14.58
CA VAL A 117 5.23 -1.39 -14.78
C VAL A 117 6.09 -1.73 -15.99
N SER A 118 6.65 -2.94 -15.98
CA SER A 118 7.32 -3.51 -17.16
C SER A 118 6.28 -4.25 -17.98
N GLY A 119 5.93 -3.72 -19.14
CA GLY A 119 4.92 -4.33 -19.99
C GLY A 119 4.39 -3.35 -21.05
N PRO A 120 3.23 -3.62 -21.63
CA PRO A 120 2.66 -2.74 -22.64
C PRO A 120 2.16 -1.41 -22.09
N ALA A 121 1.74 -1.37 -20.80
CA ALA A 121 1.34 -0.14 -20.13
C ALA A 121 2.56 0.58 -19.52
N ASP A 122 2.50 1.91 -19.44
CA ASP A 122 3.53 2.73 -18.76
C ASP A 122 3.29 2.79 -17.26
N ALA A 123 2.02 2.77 -16.84
CA ALA A 123 1.64 2.74 -15.44
C ALA A 123 0.34 1.96 -15.21
N ILE A 124 0.16 1.47 -13.97
CA ILE A 124 -1.09 0.95 -13.46
C ILE A 124 -1.51 1.79 -12.26
N LEU A 125 -2.77 2.20 -12.26
CA LEU A 125 -3.41 2.91 -11.15
C LEU A 125 -4.41 1.98 -10.47
N HIS A 126 -4.50 2.07 -9.17
CA HIS A 126 -5.59 1.57 -8.37
C HIS A 126 -6.44 2.77 -7.94
N ILE A 127 -7.67 2.82 -8.40
CA ILE A 127 -8.62 3.92 -8.16
C ILE A 127 -9.77 3.39 -7.32
N VAL A 128 -10.13 4.17 -6.30
CA VAL A 128 -11.30 3.89 -5.45
C VAL A 128 -12.23 5.11 -5.51
N ALA A 129 -13.50 4.88 -5.81
CA ALA A 129 -14.50 5.91 -6.05
C ALA A 129 -15.82 5.55 -5.35
N ARG A 130 -16.69 6.54 -5.19
CA ARG A 130 -18.01 6.34 -4.56
C ARG A 130 -18.97 5.53 -5.43
N ASP A 131 -18.90 5.74 -6.72
CA ASP A 131 -19.73 5.07 -7.72
C ASP A 131 -19.05 5.13 -9.10
N VAL A 132 -19.67 4.50 -10.11
CA VAL A 132 -19.14 4.47 -11.49
C VAL A 132 -19.04 5.87 -12.10
N ARG A 133 -19.90 6.81 -11.74
CA ARG A 133 -19.83 8.20 -12.23
C ARG A 133 -18.67 8.96 -11.60
N ASP A 134 -18.37 8.66 -10.34
CA ASP A 134 -17.20 9.22 -9.66
C ASP A 134 -15.90 8.65 -10.26
N LEU A 135 -15.90 7.35 -10.60
CA LEU A 135 -14.82 6.72 -11.34
C LEU A 135 -14.58 7.40 -12.71
N GLU A 136 -15.68 7.65 -13.46
CA GLU A 136 -15.59 8.35 -14.76
C GLU A 136 -14.91 9.73 -14.59
N ARG A 137 -15.33 10.52 -13.59
CA ARG A 137 -14.71 11.83 -13.28
C ARG A 137 -13.24 11.70 -12.87
N ALA A 138 -12.90 10.65 -12.12
CA ALA A 138 -11.51 10.39 -11.76
C ALA A 138 -10.65 10.08 -12.99
N LEU A 139 -11.18 9.30 -13.94
CA LEU A 139 -10.50 9.00 -15.21
C LEU A 139 -10.33 10.24 -16.09
N GLU A 140 -11.30 11.15 -16.12
CA GLU A 140 -11.17 12.44 -16.79
C GLU A 140 -10.04 13.25 -16.17
N ARG A 141 -10.01 13.39 -14.84
CA ARG A 141 -8.91 14.08 -14.13
C ARG A 141 -7.55 13.46 -14.41
N VAL A 142 -7.46 12.12 -14.44
CA VAL A 142 -6.20 11.44 -14.80
C VAL A 142 -5.72 11.87 -16.18
N ARG A 143 -6.62 12.00 -17.17
CA ARG A 143 -6.29 12.43 -18.54
C ARG A 143 -5.93 13.91 -18.58
N ASP A 144 -6.61 14.75 -17.85
CA ASP A 144 -6.37 16.20 -17.82
C ASP A 144 -5.05 16.56 -17.14
N GLU A 145 -4.73 15.85 -16.04
CA GLU A 145 -3.53 16.12 -15.25
C GLU A 145 -2.27 15.48 -15.81
N THR A 146 -2.40 14.52 -16.72
CA THR A 146 -1.26 13.78 -17.26
C THR A 146 -1.07 14.09 -18.74
N ALA A 147 0.04 14.72 -19.06
CA ALA A 147 0.40 14.97 -20.45
C ALA A 147 0.64 13.66 -21.21
N ASN A 148 0.29 13.66 -22.50
CA ASN A 148 0.63 12.58 -23.43
C ASN A 148 -0.01 11.22 -23.15
N ILE A 149 -1.15 11.13 -22.46
CA ILE A 149 -1.90 9.87 -22.42
C ILE A 149 -2.42 9.53 -23.82
N ALA A 150 -2.04 8.36 -24.33
CA ALA A 150 -2.55 7.82 -25.58
C ALA A 150 -3.95 7.21 -25.38
N HIS A 151 -4.05 6.34 -24.41
CA HIS A 151 -5.31 5.70 -23.99
C HIS A 151 -5.19 5.12 -22.58
N THR A 152 -6.33 4.78 -22.01
CA THR A 152 -6.44 4.07 -20.75
C THR A 152 -7.30 2.82 -20.95
N ASN A 153 -6.95 1.73 -20.26
CA ASN A 153 -7.75 0.52 -20.20
C ASN A 153 -8.18 0.30 -18.75
N THR A 154 -9.49 0.29 -18.48
CA THR A 154 -10.05 0.27 -17.13
C THR A 154 -10.75 -1.05 -16.87
N SER A 155 -10.35 -1.72 -15.79
CA SER A 155 -10.97 -2.93 -15.27
C SER A 155 -11.60 -2.65 -13.92
N ILE A 156 -12.93 -2.70 -13.84
CA ILE A 156 -13.65 -2.55 -12.56
C ILE A 156 -13.56 -3.86 -11.80
N VAL A 157 -13.23 -3.77 -10.51
CA VAL A 157 -13.21 -4.92 -9.60
C VAL A 157 -14.65 -5.32 -9.30
N LEU A 158 -15.00 -6.56 -9.62
CA LEU A 158 -16.34 -7.10 -9.32
C LEU A 158 -16.38 -7.78 -7.96
N SER A 159 -15.28 -8.43 -7.58
CA SER A 159 -15.12 -9.06 -6.27
C SER A 159 -13.64 -9.25 -5.96
N ARG A 160 -13.28 -9.12 -4.70
CA ARG A 160 -11.95 -9.51 -4.21
C ARG A 160 -11.99 -11.00 -3.88
N LEU A 161 -11.06 -11.77 -4.43
CA LEU A 161 -10.97 -13.21 -4.18
C LEU A 161 -10.15 -13.53 -2.93
N ILE A 162 -9.18 -12.70 -2.64
CA ILE A 162 -8.33 -12.79 -1.47
C ILE A 162 -8.01 -11.35 -1.04
N ASP A 163 -8.41 -10.99 0.18
CA ASP A 163 -7.93 -9.80 0.86
C ASP A 163 -7.30 -10.25 2.19
N ARG A 164 -6.00 -10.03 2.33
CA ARG A 164 -5.27 -10.41 3.55
C ARG A 164 -5.30 -9.32 4.62
N TYR A 165 -5.96 -8.22 4.35
CA TYR A 165 -6.16 -7.09 5.27
C TYR A 165 -7.54 -7.09 5.90
N GLU A 166 -8.48 -7.88 5.40
CA GLU A 166 -9.73 -8.13 6.11
C GLU A 166 -9.44 -9.10 7.26
N PRO A 167 -9.77 -8.70 8.49
CA PRO A 167 -9.58 -9.52 9.69
C PRO A 167 -10.45 -10.77 9.69
#